data_b8bca589a9ff84555cb6fb58e2367292
#
_entry.id   b8bca589a9ff84555cb6fb58e2367292
#
_cell.length_a   1.000
_cell.length_b   1.000
_cell.length_c   1.000
_cell.angle_alpha   90.00
_cell.angle_beta   90.00
_cell.angle_gamma   90.00
#
_symmetry.space_group_name_H-M   'P 1'
#
loop_
_entity.id
_entity.type
_entity.pdbx_description
1 polymer ?
#
loop_
_entity_poly.entity_id
_entity_poly.type
_entity_poly.pdbx_seq_one_letter_code
_entity_poly.pdbx_strand_id
1 'polypeptide(L)'
;MNRKIIEISGGLGNQMFQYALGVELKLRGFYVTYDDRKILITGNQHNGFELERVFKINYHRNGFWENLIVTMCRAHDKLTGKDRGMVLIDKEPTAMNEIMSKNKIYLRGYWQNPNYWEKCRGNLKDIFEFKIDHIDDRNKDIAQKIKRE
;
A
#
# COMPACT_ATOMS: atom_id res chain seq x y z
N MET A 1 18.98 5.68 5.78
CA MET A 1 17.56 6.03 5.64
C MET A 1 16.75 4.74 5.69
N ASN A 2 15.78 4.63 6.58
CA ASN A 2 14.97 3.42 6.71
C ASN A 2 13.92 3.42 5.59
N ARG A 3 14.10 2.55 4.58
CA ARG A 3 13.23 2.45 3.41
C ARG A 3 12.29 1.26 3.52
N LYS A 4 11.05 1.43 3.07
CA LYS A 4 10.07 0.37 2.85
C LYS A 4 9.47 0.49 1.46
N ILE A 5 9.32 -0.63 0.80
CA ILE A 5 8.67 -0.73 -0.51
C ILE A 5 7.48 -1.67 -0.35
N ILE A 6 6.28 -1.22 -0.68
CA ILE A 6 5.05 -1.98 -0.50
C ILE A 6 4.53 -2.43 -1.86
N GLU A 7 4.34 -3.74 -2.04
CA GLU A 7 3.68 -4.29 -3.23
C GLU A 7 2.20 -3.89 -3.20
N ILE A 8 1.71 -3.28 -4.29
CA ILE A 8 0.29 -3.02 -4.49
C ILE A 8 -0.29 -4.11 -5.40
N SER A 9 -1.38 -4.74 -4.93
CA SER A 9 -2.02 -5.85 -5.65
C SER A 9 -3.47 -6.04 -5.23
N GLY A 10 -4.25 -6.75 -6.07
CA GLY A 10 -5.66 -7.02 -5.83
C GLY A 10 -6.58 -5.85 -6.16
N GLY A 11 -7.85 -5.95 -5.78
CA GLY A 11 -8.87 -4.92 -6.00
C GLY A 11 -8.70 -3.70 -5.08
N LEU A 12 -9.53 -2.67 -5.30
CA LEU A 12 -9.44 -1.36 -4.62
C LEU A 12 -9.32 -1.47 -3.09
N GLY A 13 -10.13 -2.32 -2.43
CA GLY A 13 -10.06 -2.50 -0.97
C GLY A 13 -8.69 -2.98 -0.50
N ASN A 14 -8.08 -3.95 -1.19
CA ASN A 14 -6.72 -4.41 -0.87
C ASN A 14 -5.68 -3.32 -1.10
N GLN A 15 -5.80 -2.56 -2.19
CA GLN A 15 -4.94 -1.42 -2.48
C GLN A 15 -5.03 -0.34 -1.38
N MET A 16 -6.23 -0.11 -0.83
CA MET A 16 -6.45 0.82 0.29
C MET A 16 -5.70 0.37 1.55
N PHE A 17 -5.78 -0.90 1.95
CA PHE A 17 -5.05 -1.42 3.11
C PHE A 17 -3.53 -1.30 2.93
N GLN A 18 -3.02 -1.65 1.75
CA GLN A 18 -1.60 -1.54 1.41
C GLN A 18 -1.14 -0.08 1.45
N TYR A 19 -1.95 0.86 0.96
CA TYR A 19 -1.65 2.28 1.03
C TYR A 19 -1.68 2.81 2.47
N ALA A 20 -2.68 2.41 3.27
CA ALA A 20 -2.79 2.79 4.69
C ALA A 20 -1.57 2.33 5.49
N LEU A 21 -1.07 1.09 5.28
CA LEU A 21 0.19 0.64 5.86
C LEU A 21 1.35 1.59 5.50
N GLY A 22 1.41 2.03 4.26
CA GLY A 22 2.45 2.97 3.82
C GLY A 22 2.36 4.33 4.51
N VAL A 23 1.15 4.86 4.72
CA VAL A 23 0.93 6.08 5.50
C VAL A 23 1.38 5.88 6.95
N GLU A 24 0.98 4.76 7.58
CA GLU A 24 1.41 4.39 8.93
C GLU A 24 2.94 4.36 9.07
N LEU A 25 3.63 3.74 8.12
CA LEU A 25 5.09 3.66 8.13
C LEU A 25 5.75 5.02 7.91
N LYS A 26 5.18 5.91 7.08
CA LYS A 26 5.64 7.30 6.94
C LYS A 26 5.52 8.07 8.26
N LEU A 27 4.39 7.92 8.98
CA LEU A 27 4.20 8.51 10.32
C LEU A 27 5.19 7.97 11.36
N ARG A 28 5.76 6.79 11.12
CA ARG A 28 6.82 6.19 11.95
C ARG A 28 8.24 6.53 11.47
N GLY A 29 8.39 7.42 10.49
CA GLY A 29 9.68 7.94 10.02
C GLY A 29 10.36 7.08 8.93
N PHE A 30 9.64 6.21 8.27
CA PHE A 30 10.16 5.46 7.12
C PHE A 30 9.97 6.24 5.81
N TYR A 31 10.92 6.10 4.90
CA TYR A 31 10.72 6.47 3.49
C TYR A 31 9.97 5.33 2.80
N VAL A 32 8.81 5.62 2.23
CA VAL A 32 7.91 4.61 1.66
C VAL A 32 7.63 4.90 0.19
N THR A 33 7.80 3.87 -0.63
CA THR A 33 7.36 3.84 -2.03
C THR A 33 6.51 2.61 -2.30
N TYR A 34 5.82 2.59 -3.45
CA TYR A 34 4.88 1.54 -3.80
C TYR A 34 5.25 0.88 -5.13
N ASP A 35 5.21 -0.46 -5.15
CA ASP A 35 5.46 -1.30 -6.32
C ASP A 35 4.13 -1.80 -6.89
N ASP A 36 3.62 -1.14 -7.91
CA ASP A 36 2.37 -1.50 -8.60
C ASP A 36 2.58 -2.28 -9.91
N ARG A 37 3.82 -2.67 -10.22
CA ARG A 37 4.17 -3.37 -11.47
C ARG A 37 3.37 -4.65 -11.68
N LYS A 38 3.04 -5.35 -10.59
CA LYS A 38 2.24 -6.59 -10.68
C LYS A 38 0.85 -6.31 -11.24
N ILE A 39 0.18 -5.24 -10.81
CA ILE A 39 -1.12 -4.84 -11.35
C ILE A 39 -1.01 -4.45 -12.81
N LEU A 40 0.03 -3.70 -13.19
CA LEU A 40 0.24 -3.26 -14.58
C LEU A 40 0.49 -4.43 -15.52
N ILE A 41 1.18 -5.50 -15.06
CA ILE A 41 1.48 -6.69 -15.87
C ILE A 41 0.27 -7.63 -15.95
N THR A 42 -0.45 -7.83 -14.85
CA THR A 42 -1.59 -8.75 -14.79
C THR A 42 -2.89 -8.13 -15.32
N GLY A 43 -2.88 -6.88 -15.68
CA GLY A 43 -3.80 -5.98 -16.41
C GLY A 43 -5.33 -6.20 -16.35
N ASN A 44 -5.79 -7.43 -16.18
CA ASN A 44 -7.21 -7.77 -16.27
C ASN A 44 -7.81 -8.30 -14.96
N GLN A 45 -7.05 -8.38 -13.88
CA GLN A 45 -7.60 -8.74 -12.58
C GLN A 45 -8.01 -7.46 -11.83
N HIS A 46 -9.28 -7.35 -11.47
CA HIS A 46 -9.80 -6.28 -10.61
C HIS A 46 -9.65 -4.85 -11.15
N ASN A 47 -10.13 -4.50 -12.32
CA ASN A 47 -10.09 -3.12 -12.84
C ASN A 47 -8.71 -2.39 -12.83
N GLY A 48 -7.60 -3.08 -12.53
CA GLY A 48 -6.26 -2.52 -12.49
C GLY A 48 -5.94 -1.66 -11.26
N PHE A 49 -5.11 -0.64 -11.45
CA PHE A 49 -4.72 0.29 -10.39
C PHE A 49 -5.77 1.40 -10.23
N GLU A 50 -6.45 1.41 -9.06
CA GLU A 50 -7.63 2.24 -8.83
C GLU A 50 -7.41 3.39 -7.83
N LEU A 51 -6.40 3.32 -6.96
CA LEU A 51 -6.22 4.30 -5.88
C LEU A 51 -6.17 5.74 -6.37
N GLU A 52 -5.31 6.07 -7.34
CA GLU A 52 -5.20 7.43 -7.87
C GLU A 52 -6.40 7.83 -8.74
N ARG A 53 -7.16 6.86 -9.25
CA ARG A 53 -8.38 7.13 -10.00
C ARG A 53 -9.51 7.56 -9.08
N VAL A 54 -9.63 6.94 -7.91
CA VAL A 54 -10.76 7.10 -6.98
C VAL A 54 -10.49 8.17 -5.92
N PHE A 55 -9.26 8.24 -5.39
CA PHE A 55 -8.92 9.07 -4.23
C PHE A 55 -7.91 10.16 -4.55
N LYS A 56 -7.97 11.27 -3.79
CA LYS A 56 -6.97 12.35 -3.79
C LYS A 56 -5.76 11.96 -2.95
N ILE A 57 -4.99 10.97 -3.37
CA ILE A 57 -3.84 10.48 -2.61
C ILE A 57 -2.51 11.03 -3.15
N ASN A 58 -1.51 11.09 -2.27
CA ASN A 58 -0.12 11.34 -2.65
C ASN A 58 0.62 10.02 -2.81
N TYR A 59 0.52 9.43 -3.99
CA TYR A 59 1.08 8.12 -4.32
C TYR A 59 2.50 8.25 -4.87
N HIS A 60 3.47 7.69 -4.12
CA HIS A 60 4.87 7.70 -4.53
C HIS A 60 5.27 6.35 -5.13
N ARG A 61 5.11 6.25 -6.45
CA ARG A 61 5.48 5.04 -7.22
C ARG A 61 6.98 4.79 -7.20
N ASN A 62 7.38 3.53 -7.23
CA ASN A 62 8.77 3.13 -7.40
C ASN A 62 9.39 3.73 -8.66
N GLY A 63 10.59 4.31 -8.51
CA GLY A 63 11.45 4.64 -9.64
C GLY A 63 12.38 3.49 -10.02
N PHE A 64 13.35 3.78 -10.87
CA PHE A 64 14.35 2.80 -11.33
C PHE A 64 15.12 2.14 -10.17
N TRP A 65 15.60 2.94 -9.23
CA TRP A 65 16.39 2.46 -8.10
C TRP A 65 15.61 1.58 -7.13
N GLU A 66 14.36 1.93 -6.84
CA GLU A 66 13.47 1.11 -6.02
C GLU A 66 13.19 -0.23 -6.67
N ASN A 67 12.99 -0.25 -7.98
CA ASN A 67 12.77 -1.46 -8.75
C ASN A 67 14.01 -2.38 -8.74
N LEU A 68 15.21 -1.81 -8.80
CA LEU A 68 16.47 -2.54 -8.64
C LEU A 68 16.58 -3.15 -7.23
N ILE A 69 16.26 -2.38 -6.19
CA ILE A 69 16.25 -2.85 -4.80
C ILE A 69 15.28 -4.03 -4.64
N VAL A 70 14.06 -3.95 -5.19
CA VAL A 70 13.10 -5.09 -5.15
C VAL A 70 13.68 -6.34 -5.79
N THR A 71 14.36 -6.19 -6.94
CA THR A 71 15.01 -7.31 -7.62
C THR A 71 16.10 -7.94 -6.75
N MET A 72 16.92 -7.10 -6.11
CA MET A 72 17.98 -7.55 -5.20
C MET A 72 17.38 -8.25 -3.96
N CYS A 73 16.32 -7.71 -3.35
CA CYS A 73 15.64 -8.35 -2.22
C CYS A 73 15.13 -9.74 -2.59
N ARG A 74 14.50 -9.89 -3.76
CA ARG A 74 13.99 -11.18 -4.24
C ARG A 74 15.10 -12.18 -4.54
N ALA A 75 16.22 -11.72 -5.12
CA ALA A 75 17.41 -12.55 -5.38
C ALA A 75 18.05 -13.01 -4.05
N HIS A 76 18.25 -12.08 -3.12
CA HIS A 76 18.78 -12.38 -1.80
C HIS A 76 17.96 -13.45 -1.07
N ASP A 77 16.61 -13.35 -1.08
CA ASP A 77 15.72 -14.30 -0.43
C ASP A 77 15.79 -15.70 -1.05
N LYS A 78 16.00 -15.78 -2.37
CA LYS A 78 16.22 -17.07 -3.04
C LYS A 78 17.51 -17.76 -2.59
N LEU A 79 18.54 -16.98 -2.26
CA LEU A 79 19.87 -17.49 -1.88
C LEU A 79 19.96 -17.82 -0.37
N THR A 80 19.34 -16.99 0.48
CA THR A 80 19.51 -17.07 1.95
C THR A 80 18.35 -17.74 2.68
N GLY A 81 17.25 -18.03 1.98
CA GLY A 81 16.01 -18.54 2.56
C GLY A 81 15.14 -17.44 3.19
N LYS A 82 13.86 -17.78 3.42
CA LYS A 82 12.82 -16.80 3.80
C LYS A 82 13.02 -16.15 5.17
N ASP A 83 13.65 -16.84 6.12
CA ASP A 83 13.75 -16.35 7.51
C ASP A 83 14.75 -15.19 7.66
N ARG A 84 15.80 -15.17 6.84
CA ARG A 84 16.80 -14.10 6.79
C ARG A 84 16.55 -13.11 5.66
N GLY A 85 15.47 -13.29 4.91
CA GLY A 85 15.17 -12.54 3.71
C GLY A 85 14.81 -11.08 3.94
N MET A 86 15.02 -10.26 2.90
CA MET A 86 14.64 -8.84 2.87
C MET A 86 13.17 -8.64 2.48
N VAL A 87 12.51 -9.68 2.00
CA VAL A 87 11.07 -9.69 1.69
C VAL A 87 10.29 -10.15 2.91
N LEU A 88 9.27 -9.41 3.30
CA LEU A 88 8.30 -9.81 4.30
C LEU A 88 6.97 -10.09 3.61
N ILE A 89 6.45 -11.29 3.82
CA ILE A 89 5.13 -11.68 3.31
C ILE A 89 4.16 -11.66 4.50
N ASP A 90 3.05 -10.94 4.35
CA ASP A 90 2.01 -10.90 5.37
C ASP A 90 1.45 -12.30 5.64
N LYS A 91 1.62 -12.73 6.89
CA LYS A 91 1.09 -13.98 7.42
C LYS A 91 0.28 -13.60 8.64
N GLU A 92 -0.94 -13.18 8.47
CA GLU A 92 -1.75 -12.67 9.57
C GLU A 92 -1.71 -13.54 10.84
N PRO A 93 -1.44 -12.96 12.00
CA PRO A 93 -1.00 -11.58 12.25
C PRO A 93 0.53 -11.44 12.21
N THR A 94 1.03 -10.56 11.33
CA THR A 94 2.45 -10.17 11.35
C THR A 94 2.68 -9.08 12.41
N ALA A 95 3.68 -9.24 13.26
CA ALA A 95 3.96 -8.24 14.29
C ALA A 95 4.48 -6.92 13.69
N MET A 96 4.02 -5.77 14.18
CA MET A 96 4.46 -4.46 13.68
C MET A 96 5.99 -4.28 13.79
N ASN A 97 6.61 -4.83 14.84
CA ASN A 97 8.07 -4.80 15.01
C ASN A 97 8.80 -5.51 13.87
N GLU A 98 8.25 -6.59 13.35
CA GLU A 98 8.80 -7.28 12.18
C GLU A 98 8.65 -6.43 10.92
N ILE A 99 7.49 -5.80 10.70
CA ILE A 99 7.26 -4.89 9.59
C ILE A 99 8.25 -3.71 9.64
N MET A 100 8.51 -3.18 10.84
CA MET A 100 9.45 -2.07 11.03
C MET A 100 10.92 -2.48 11.02
N SER A 101 11.24 -3.78 11.07
CA SER A 101 12.62 -4.26 11.05
C SER A 101 13.41 -3.69 9.87
N LYS A 102 14.62 -3.19 10.11
CA LYS A 102 15.50 -2.61 9.07
C LYS A 102 15.85 -3.60 7.96
N ASN A 103 15.86 -4.88 8.28
CA ASN A 103 16.19 -5.94 7.32
C ASN A 103 15.02 -6.28 6.37
N LYS A 104 13.78 -5.98 6.75
CA LYS A 104 12.60 -6.22 5.92
C LYS A 104 12.30 -4.98 5.08
N ILE A 105 12.74 -4.98 3.82
CA ILE A 105 12.67 -3.83 2.92
C ILE A 105 11.43 -3.90 2.02
N TYR A 106 11.14 -5.07 1.46
CA TYR A 106 10.04 -5.27 0.53
C TYR A 106 8.89 -6.01 1.19
N LEU A 107 7.73 -5.34 1.30
CA LEU A 107 6.54 -5.80 2.00
C LEU A 107 5.49 -6.29 1.00
N ARG A 108 5.04 -7.54 1.15
CA ARG A 108 4.08 -8.20 0.25
C ARG A 108 2.92 -8.75 1.04
N GLY A 109 1.70 -8.47 0.61
CA GLY A 109 0.49 -8.95 1.27
C GLY A 109 -0.65 -7.96 1.19
N TYR A 110 -1.76 -8.26 1.87
CA TYR A 110 -2.95 -7.40 1.85
C TYR A 110 -3.02 -6.45 3.06
N TRP A 111 -2.37 -6.79 4.16
CA TRP A 111 -2.23 -5.94 5.35
C TRP A 111 -3.57 -5.49 5.95
N GLN A 112 -4.53 -6.43 6.01
CA GLN A 112 -5.92 -6.15 6.41
C GLN A 112 -6.11 -6.01 7.92
N ASN A 113 -5.14 -6.44 8.75
CA ASN A 113 -5.25 -6.34 10.19
C ASN A 113 -5.27 -4.87 10.65
N PRO A 114 -6.27 -4.44 11.45
CA PRO A 114 -6.37 -3.06 11.94
C PRO A 114 -5.15 -2.52 12.69
N ASN A 115 -4.34 -3.39 13.28
CA ASN A 115 -3.12 -3.01 14.00
C ASN A 115 -2.01 -2.47 13.09
N TYR A 116 -2.09 -2.72 11.77
CA TYR A 116 -1.08 -2.26 10.81
C TYR A 116 -1.18 -0.77 10.46
N TRP A 117 -2.26 -0.09 10.82
CA TRP A 117 -2.52 1.32 10.51
C TRP A 117 -3.15 2.08 11.68
N GLU A 118 -2.71 1.75 12.90
CA GLU A 118 -3.23 2.29 14.15
C GLU A 118 -3.10 3.82 14.25
N LYS A 119 -1.91 4.38 13.94
CA LYS A 119 -1.66 5.83 14.02
C LYS A 119 -2.43 6.64 12.98
N CYS A 120 -2.63 6.09 11.80
CA CYS A 120 -3.38 6.78 10.74
C CYS A 120 -4.89 6.54 10.81
N ARG A 121 -5.37 5.67 11.71
CA ARG A 121 -6.78 5.25 11.81
C ARG A 121 -7.75 6.42 11.93
N GLY A 122 -7.45 7.42 12.76
CA GLY A 122 -8.29 8.59 12.94
C GLY A 122 -8.43 9.49 11.70
N ASN A 123 -7.48 9.39 10.77
CA ASN A 123 -7.40 10.25 9.58
C ASN A 123 -7.74 9.50 8.28
N LEU A 124 -8.29 8.27 8.37
CA LEU A 124 -8.56 7.46 7.17
C LEU A 124 -9.55 8.13 6.21
N LYS A 125 -10.53 8.89 6.72
CA LYS A 125 -11.47 9.64 5.89
C LYS A 125 -10.76 10.69 5.03
N ASP A 126 -9.79 11.41 5.61
CA ASP A 126 -9.03 12.44 4.90
C ASP A 126 -8.01 11.82 3.94
N ILE A 127 -7.40 10.70 4.34
CA ILE A 127 -6.45 9.96 3.50
C ILE A 127 -7.14 9.43 2.23
N PHE A 128 -8.38 8.96 2.35
CA PHE A 128 -9.17 8.42 1.23
C PHE A 128 -10.28 9.37 0.79
N GLU A 129 -9.97 10.66 0.67
CA GLU A 129 -10.90 11.64 0.10
C GLU A 129 -11.16 11.31 -1.37
N PHE A 130 -12.44 11.19 -1.74
CA PHE A 130 -12.84 10.89 -3.11
C PHE A 130 -12.54 12.04 -4.07
N LYS A 131 -12.14 11.70 -5.29
CA LYS A 131 -12.12 12.63 -6.43
C LYS A 131 -13.54 12.79 -6.96
N ILE A 132 -14.17 13.92 -6.66
CA ILE A 132 -15.57 14.20 -7.03
C ILE A 132 -15.78 14.25 -8.55
N ASP A 133 -14.73 14.59 -9.31
CA ASP A 133 -14.80 14.80 -10.77
C ASP A 133 -15.10 13.52 -11.57
N HIS A 134 -14.99 12.36 -10.96
CA HIS A 134 -15.27 11.05 -11.58
C HIS A 134 -16.56 10.39 -11.07
N ILE A 135 -17.33 11.10 -10.24
CA ILE A 135 -18.62 10.61 -9.75
C ILE A 135 -19.67 11.07 -10.75
N ASP A 136 -20.42 10.14 -11.35
CA ASP A 136 -21.56 10.48 -12.18
C ASP A 136 -22.61 11.28 -11.38
N ASP A 137 -23.49 12.02 -12.06
CA ASP A 137 -24.41 12.96 -11.41
C ASP A 137 -25.35 12.26 -10.40
N ARG A 138 -25.72 11.00 -10.64
CA ARG A 138 -26.53 10.18 -9.72
C ARG A 138 -25.77 9.90 -8.41
N ASN A 139 -24.50 9.62 -8.49
CA ASN A 139 -23.66 9.35 -7.32
C ASN A 139 -23.24 10.62 -6.59
N LYS A 140 -23.22 11.80 -7.26
CA LYS A 140 -23.00 13.10 -6.61
C LYS A 140 -24.07 13.42 -5.57
N ASP A 141 -25.34 13.16 -5.91
CA ASP A 141 -26.46 13.37 -4.97
C ASP A 141 -26.36 12.46 -3.73
N ILE A 142 -25.95 11.20 -3.92
CA ILE A 142 -25.73 10.27 -2.81
C ILE A 142 -24.56 10.74 -1.92
N ALA A 143 -23.44 11.14 -2.53
CA ALA A 143 -22.27 11.64 -1.80
C ALA A 143 -22.58 12.94 -1.02
N GLN A 144 -23.45 13.81 -1.54
CA GLN A 144 -23.89 15.02 -0.82
C GLN A 144 -24.82 14.68 0.36
N LYS A 145 -25.69 13.68 0.24
CA LYS A 145 -26.55 13.22 1.33
C LYS A 145 -25.71 12.65 2.49
N ILE A 146 -24.71 11.79 2.18
CA ILE A 146 -23.83 11.20 3.18
C ILE A 146 -23.00 12.28 3.96
N LYS A 147 -22.65 13.40 3.31
CA LYS A 147 -21.92 14.49 3.98
C LYS A 147 -22.77 15.33 4.94
N ARG A 148 -24.10 15.21 4.88
CA ARG A 148 -25.05 15.99 5.71
C ARG A 148 -25.50 15.24 6.98
N GLU A 149 -25.21 13.96 7.09
CA GLU A 149 -25.37 13.11 8.27
C GLU A 149 -24.04 13.00 9.06
#